data_7849d70b365368facea130d7f98d9fbc
#
_entry.id   7849d70b365368facea130d7f98d9fbc
#
_cell.length_a   1.000
_cell.length_b   1.000
_cell.length_c   1.000
_cell.angle_alpha   90.00
_cell.angle_beta   90.00
_cell.angle_gamma   90.00
#
_symmetry.space_group_name_H-M   'P 1'
#
loop_
_entity.id
_entity.type
_entity.pdbx_description
1 polymer ?
#
loop_
_entity_poly.entity_id
_entity_poly.type
_entity_poly.pdbx_seq_one_letter_code
_entity_poly.pdbx_strand_id
1 'polypeptide(L)'
;MFKDDSSFFLFPQPSQIVFNQYTIKLTPFYDSINISIIQNDSYEVYEANFNFEYLHNYKLLLSSFTLKEMIDFISSLIQQNSITIEKSKIYLKFILISKLPNHPNVKLILKKKKYKSNQMLEKILNEIQHLKEENEFLKNSYENLNKKFLSSEKDVKEEVEKKIEKKKIECKINQFENRIKILEGFHFIKNKHKIQLKNCNLKNINSIKSHIKRINSVSSFPSGNIISVSADKSIKIYDIHLNILQNIENAHNDAIAYVEVKDENNFMTCSTDKSIKLWIKIENENEYKINKVINNAHNDSIRKVIYCSNGNLISCSFDMTIKIWKENNNNYENFKTLTNLKKIDSIIFLEDKNILISSGIEGTKLWDLNNYDNISCIQTFEDTYCGWYGALCRLDEDKIIVKGKGTNCLKIISISEKKIIKEIDNQFQCWGISLIDDKGIFLVGGISKDIKIYRNDNYECIQIIENAHNNDIKGFIELKDGSIASFSKDKTIKIWSF
;
A
#
# COMPACT_ATOMS: atom_id res chain seq x y z
N MET A 1 -22.49 -27.85 30.32
CA MET A 1 -21.06 -28.22 30.35
C MET A 1 -20.58 -28.22 28.91
N PHE A 2 -20.35 -27.05 28.33
CA PHE A 2 -19.81 -26.86 26.98
C PHE A 2 -18.37 -26.37 27.19
N LYS A 3 -17.42 -27.16 26.69
CA LYS A 3 -16.01 -26.79 26.67
C LYS A 3 -15.81 -25.79 25.54
N ASP A 4 -15.30 -24.61 25.88
CA ASP A 4 -14.74 -23.64 24.96
C ASP A 4 -13.49 -24.20 24.29
N ASP A 5 -13.64 -24.60 23.03
CA ASP A 5 -12.50 -24.84 22.13
C ASP A 5 -12.28 -23.60 21.26
N SER A 6 -11.77 -22.53 21.89
CA SER A 6 -11.17 -21.41 21.17
C SER A 6 -9.71 -21.74 20.86
N SER A 7 -9.47 -22.68 19.96
CA SER A 7 -8.16 -22.85 19.34
C SER A 7 -7.97 -21.71 18.32
N PHE A 8 -7.31 -20.65 18.76
CA PHE A 8 -6.75 -19.63 17.88
C PHE A 8 -5.90 -20.31 16.79
N PHE A 9 -6.31 -20.17 15.52
CA PHE A 9 -5.47 -20.51 14.38
C PHE A 9 -4.26 -19.58 14.38
N LEU A 10 -3.23 -19.93 15.11
CA LEU A 10 -1.91 -19.32 15.02
C LEU A 10 -1.34 -19.69 13.65
N PHE A 11 -1.32 -18.76 12.71
CA PHE A 11 -0.56 -18.93 11.48
C PHE A 11 0.90 -19.27 11.85
N PRO A 12 1.49 -20.30 11.25
CA PRO A 12 2.87 -20.63 11.52
C PRO A 12 3.76 -19.42 11.15
N GLN A 13 4.70 -19.10 12.03
CA GLN A 13 5.64 -18.00 11.80
C GLN A 13 6.56 -18.32 10.63
N PRO A 14 7.00 -17.30 9.86
CA PRO A 14 8.01 -17.51 8.83
C PRO A 14 9.26 -18.15 9.40
N SER A 15 9.77 -19.20 8.77
CA SER A 15 11.04 -19.83 9.13
C SER A 15 12.15 -19.35 8.20
N GLN A 16 13.31 -19.05 8.77
CA GLN A 16 14.51 -18.67 8.04
C GLN A 16 15.64 -19.62 8.37
N ILE A 17 16.28 -20.16 7.33
CA ILE A 17 17.35 -21.14 7.47
C ILE A 17 18.52 -20.71 6.58
N VAL A 18 19.73 -20.71 7.13
CA VAL A 18 20.95 -20.48 6.36
C VAL A 18 21.50 -21.83 5.91
N PHE A 19 21.72 -21.95 4.60
CA PHE A 19 22.25 -23.15 3.97
C PHE A 19 23.38 -22.79 3.00
N ASN A 20 24.61 -23.11 3.35
CA ASN A 20 25.80 -22.69 2.61
C ASN A 20 25.83 -21.17 2.40
N GLN A 21 25.97 -20.74 1.15
CA GLN A 21 25.95 -19.33 0.74
C GLN A 21 24.54 -18.77 0.50
N TYR A 22 23.49 -19.47 0.95
CA TYR A 22 22.10 -19.06 0.72
C TYR A 22 21.34 -18.89 2.03
N THR A 23 20.51 -17.87 2.09
CA THR A 23 19.50 -17.72 3.12
C THR A 23 18.14 -18.10 2.53
N ILE A 24 17.51 -19.12 3.09
CA ILE A 24 16.23 -19.66 2.63
C ILE A 24 15.16 -19.23 3.61
N LYS A 25 14.11 -18.57 3.11
CA LYS A 25 12.96 -18.15 3.91
C LYS A 25 11.70 -18.83 3.39
N LEU A 26 10.97 -19.47 4.29
CA LEU A 26 9.66 -20.06 4.04
C LEU A 26 8.61 -19.20 4.70
N THR A 27 7.74 -18.60 3.92
CA THR A 27 6.67 -17.72 4.43
C THR A 27 5.32 -18.37 4.14
N PRO A 28 4.55 -18.74 5.18
CA PRO A 28 3.23 -19.31 5.01
C PRO A 28 2.19 -18.26 4.60
N PHE A 29 1.26 -18.68 3.74
CA PHE A 29 0.02 -18.00 3.41
C PHE A 29 -1.14 -18.96 3.63
N TYR A 30 -2.38 -18.50 3.49
CA TYR A 30 -3.57 -19.29 3.78
C TYR A 30 -3.62 -20.63 2.99
N ASP A 31 -3.23 -20.61 1.72
CA ASP A 31 -3.32 -21.74 0.78
C ASP A 31 -1.99 -22.05 0.06
N SER A 32 -0.89 -21.46 0.51
CA SER A 32 0.37 -21.51 -0.21
C SER A 32 1.59 -21.28 0.70
N ILE A 33 2.77 -21.62 0.19
CA ILE A 33 4.06 -21.29 0.79
C ILE A 33 4.87 -20.48 -0.20
N ASN A 34 5.33 -19.31 0.23
CA ASN A 34 6.35 -18.57 -0.50
C ASN A 34 7.73 -19.07 -0.10
N ILE A 35 8.53 -19.46 -1.08
CA ILE A 35 9.93 -19.80 -0.90
C ILE A 35 10.78 -18.71 -1.51
N SER A 36 11.56 -18.06 -0.68
CA SER A 36 12.53 -17.04 -1.09
C SER A 36 13.93 -17.49 -0.73
N ILE A 37 14.85 -17.44 -1.69
CA ILE A 37 16.25 -17.82 -1.51
C ILE A 37 17.13 -16.63 -1.88
N ILE A 38 17.93 -16.17 -0.94
CA ILE A 38 18.87 -15.06 -1.09
C ILE A 38 20.28 -15.65 -1.15
N GLN A 39 21.03 -15.34 -2.19
CA GLN A 39 22.45 -15.67 -2.25
C GLN A 39 23.22 -14.60 -1.46
N ASN A 40 23.89 -15.00 -0.38
CA ASN A 40 24.51 -14.09 0.58
C ASN A 40 25.64 -13.24 0.00
N ASP A 41 26.41 -13.77 -0.96
CA ASP A 41 27.56 -13.06 -1.54
C ASP A 41 27.18 -12.04 -2.61
N SER A 42 26.08 -12.24 -3.31
CA SER A 42 25.66 -11.39 -4.44
C SER A 42 24.32 -10.70 -4.21
N TYR A 43 23.67 -10.98 -3.08
CA TYR A 43 22.31 -10.50 -2.74
C TYR A 43 21.27 -10.78 -3.83
N GLU A 44 21.53 -11.77 -4.69
CA GLU A 44 20.56 -12.20 -5.69
C GLU A 44 19.41 -12.93 -5.03
N VAL A 45 18.18 -12.51 -5.33
CA VAL A 45 16.96 -13.10 -4.76
C VAL A 45 16.23 -13.91 -5.81
N TYR A 46 15.81 -15.09 -5.40
CA TYR A 46 14.98 -16.01 -6.20
C TYR A 46 13.75 -16.36 -5.37
N GLU A 47 12.56 -16.31 -5.98
CA GLU A 47 11.32 -16.47 -5.25
C GLU A 47 10.24 -17.15 -6.09
N ALA A 48 9.38 -17.92 -5.45
CA ALA A 48 8.13 -18.40 -6.02
C ALA A 48 7.11 -18.73 -4.92
N ASN A 49 5.83 -18.61 -5.26
CA ASN A 49 4.73 -19.10 -4.44
C ASN A 49 4.31 -20.48 -4.96
N PHE A 50 4.11 -21.39 -4.04
CA PHE A 50 3.63 -22.76 -4.31
C PHE A 50 2.34 -22.98 -3.55
N ASN A 51 1.21 -23.15 -4.25
CA ASN A 51 -0.07 -23.47 -3.63
C ASN A 51 -0.10 -24.92 -3.12
N PHE A 52 -1.02 -25.22 -2.24
CA PHE A 52 -1.16 -26.57 -1.69
C PHE A 52 -1.42 -27.63 -2.75
N GLU A 53 -2.26 -27.35 -3.73
CA GLU A 53 -2.58 -28.26 -4.82
C GLU A 53 -1.31 -28.65 -5.60
N TYR A 54 -0.45 -27.67 -5.90
CA TYR A 54 0.83 -27.91 -6.57
C TYR A 54 1.76 -28.80 -5.71
N LEU A 55 1.85 -28.53 -4.40
CA LEU A 55 2.72 -29.29 -3.50
C LEU A 55 2.18 -30.70 -3.22
N HIS A 56 0.86 -30.88 -3.12
CA HIS A 56 0.20 -32.16 -2.93
C HIS A 56 0.32 -33.09 -4.16
N ASN A 57 0.51 -32.53 -5.36
CA ASN A 57 0.77 -33.34 -6.57
C ASN A 57 2.11 -34.09 -6.51
N TYR A 58 3.00 -33.72 -5.62
CA TYR A 58 4.17 -34.52 -5.32
C TYR A 58 3.84 -35.52 -4.20
N LYS A 59 3.82 -36.79 -4.51
CA LYS A 59 3.52 -37.88 -3.58
C LYS A 59 4.34 -37.90 -2.27
N LEU A 60 5.37 -37.09 -2.18
CA LEU A 60 6.22 -36.88 -0.99
C LEU A 60 5.56 -36.00 0.07
N LEU A 61 4.66 -35.11 -0.33
CA LEU A 61 3.93 -34.23 0.54
C LEU A 61 2.54 -34.81 0.68
N LEU A 62 2.38 -35.64 1.72
CA LEU A 62 1.16 -36.38 2.00
C LEU A 62 -0.06 -35.45 2.01
N SER A 63 -1.15 -35.90 1.41
CA SER A 63 -2.42 -35.19 1.27
C SER A 63 -3.07 -34.74 2.60
N SER A 64 -2.49 -35.12 3.73
CA SER A 64 -2.96 -34.85 5.09
C SER A 64 -2.12 -33.82 5.86
N PHE A 65 -1.04 -33.26 5.28
CA PHE A 65 -0.21 -32.29 5.98
C PHE A 65 -0.89 -30.94 6.10
N THR A 66 -0.91 -30.40 7.30
CA THR A 66 -1.22 -28.99 7.55
C THR A 66 -0.08 -28.10 7.02
N LEU A 67 -0.37 -26.83 6.81
CA LEU A 67 0.64 -25.84 6.40
C LEU A 67 1.87 -25.85 7.32
N LYS A 68 1.64 -25.96 8.63
CA LYS A 68 2.71 -26.00 9.63
C LYS A 68 3.58 -27.25 9.46
N GLU A 69 2.98 -28.42 9.35
CA GLU A 69 3.70 -29.68 9.17
C GLU A 69 4.50 -29.69 7.86
N MET A 70 3.98 -29.08 6.81
CA MET A 70 4.67 -28.94 5.53
C MET A 70 5.90 -28.02 5.63
N ILE A 71 5.80 -26.90 6.34
CA ILE A 71 6.92 -26.01 6.61
C ILE A 71 7.98 -26.69 7.47
N ASP A 72 7.55 -27.37 8.53
CA ASP A 72 8.44 -28.12 9.42
C ASP A 72 9.17 -29.24 8.67
N PHE A 73 8.47 -29.93 7.77
CA PHE A 73 9.06 -30.96 6.91
C PHE A 73 10.09 -30.39 5.94
N ILE A 74 9.77 -29.33 5.21
CA ILE A 74 10.72 -28.65 4.30
C ILE A 74 11.92 -28.13 5.09
N SER A 75 11.70 -27.54 6.26
CA SER A 75 12.76 -27.05 7.14
C SER A 75 13.68 -28.18 7.60
N SER A 76 13.12 -29.33 7.95
CA SER A 76 13.91 -30.50 8.35
C SER A 76 14.78 -31.06 7.22
N LEU A 77 14.25 -31.10 5.99
CA LEU A 77 15.01 -31.52 4.80
C LEU A 77 16.18 -30.56 4.51
N ILE A 78 15.98 -29.26 4.71
CA ILE A 78 17.04 -28.26 4.55
C ILE A 78 18.12 -28.48 5.61
N GLN A 79 17.75 -28.63 6.88
CA GLN A 79 18.69 -28.86 8.00
C GLN A 79 19.47 -30.17 7.88
N GLN A 80 18.86 -31.20 7.29
CA GLN A 80 19.50 -32.52 7.06
C GLN A 80 20.37 -32.56 5.79
N ASN A 81 20.65 -31.41 5.16
CA ASN A 81 21.38 -31.33 3.88
C ASN A 81 20.75 -32.18 2.74
N SER A 82 19.44 -32.45 2.83
CA SER A 82 18.69 -33.23 1.83
C SER A 82 18.12 -32.33 0.74
N ILE A 83 18.89 -31.32 0.34
CA ILE A 83 18.53 -30.39 -0.74
C ILE A 83 19.71 -30.18 -1.69
N THR A 84 19.39 -29.85 -2.91
CA THR A 84 20.36 -29.38 -3.92
C THR A 84 19.87 -28.11 -4.57
N ILE A 85 20.77 -27.14 -4.72
CA ILE A 85 20.49 -25.88 -5.39
C ILE A 85 21.26 -25.82 -6.69
N GLU A 86 20.55 -25.80 -7.81
CA GLU A 86 21.14 -25.64 -9.16
C GLU A 86 20.84 -24.24 -9.67
N LYS A 87 21.89 -23.42 -9.91
CA LYS A 87 21.76 -22.05 -10.37
C LYS A 87 21.87 -21.92 -11.89
N SER A 88 21.00 -21.12 -12.48
CA SER A 88 21.10 -20.65 -13.87
C SER A 88 21.13 -19.13 -13.92
N LYS A 89 21.32 -18.54 -15.12
CA LYS A 89 21.33 -17.07 -15.32
C LYS A 89 19.99 -16.38 -14.96
N ILE A 90 18.88 -17.10 -15.05
CA ILE A 90 17.52 -16.53 -14.92
C ILE A 90 16.64 -17.22 -13.87
N TYR A 91 17.03 -18.39 -13.37
CA TYR A 91 16.30 -19.10 -12.34
C TYR A 91 17.23 -19.89 -11.43
N LEU A 92 16.72 -20.28 -10.29
CA LEU A 92 17.35 -21.18 -9.33
C LEU A 92 16.42 -22.37 -9.14
N LYS A 93 16.98 -23.57 -9.26
CA LYS A 93 16.25 -24.80 -9.10
C LYS A 93 16.58 -25.38 -7.73
N PHE A 94 15.57 -25.42 -6.89
CA PHE A 94 15.63 -25.93 -5.54
C PHE A 94 15.08 -27.37 -5.55
N ILE A 95 15.91 -28.34 -5.22
CA ILE A 95 15.54 -29.77 -5.27
C ILE A 95 15.54 -30.30 -3.86
N LEU A 96 14.37 -30.75 -3.41
CA LEU A 96 14.22 -31.53 -2.19
C LEU A 96 14.47 -33.01 -2.52
N ILE A 97 15.52 -33.60 -1.94
CA ILE A 97 15.89 -34.97 -2.20
C ILE A 97 15.10 -35.90 -1.28
N SER A 98 14.31 -36.77 -1.87
CA SER A 98 13.62 -37.81 -1.11
C SER A 98 14.60 -38.88 -0.65
N LYS A 99 14.58 -39.18 0.65
CA LYS A 99 15.28 -40.34 1.21
C LYS A 99 14.43 -41.64 1.22
N LEU A 100 13.19 -41.54 0.75
CA LEU A 100 12.27 -42.69 0.72
C LEU A 100 12.43 -43.46 -0.60
N PRO A 101 12.52 -44.81 -0.58
CA PRO A 101 12.56 -45.60 -1.79
C PRO A 101 11.32 -45.34 -2.66
N ASN A 102 11.51 -45.21 -3.96
CA ASN A 102 10.46 -45.00 -4.98
C ASN A 102 9.70 -43.68 -4.93
N HIS A 103 10.18 -42.68 -4.17
CA HIS A 103 9.62 -41.33 -4.22
C HIS A 103 10.48 -40.39 -5.07
N PRO A 104 9.89 -39.62 -6.00
CA PRO A 104 10.64 -38.68 -6.82
C PRO A 104 11.10 -37.47 -5.99
N ASN A 105 12.25 -36.92 -6.38
CA ASN A 105 12.69 -35.63 -5.82
C ASN A 105 11.74 -34.52 -6.23
N VAL A 106 11.40 -33.64 -5.29
CA VAL A 106 10.59 -32.45 -5.58
C VAL A 106 11.49 -31.36 -6.16
N LYS A 107 11.12 -30.85 -7.33
CA LYS A 107 11.87 -29.82 -8.05
C LYS A 107 11.06 -28.52 -8.05
N LEU A 108 11.53 -27.53 -7.32
CA LEU A 108 10.91 -26.21 -7.26
C LEU A 108 11.77 -25.23 -8.07
N ILE A 109 11.15 -24.48 -8.97
CA ILE A 109 11.85 -23.52 -9.84
C ILE A 109 11.50 -22.11 -9.36
N LEU A 110 12.50 -21.39 -8.86
CA LEU A 110 12.39 -20.01 -8.42
C LEU A 110 12.99 -19.09 -9.49
N LYS A 111 12.27 -18.03 -9.85
CA LYS A 111 12.74 -17.06 -10.85
C LYS A 111 13.60 -16.01 -10.18
N LYS A 112 14.67 -15.60 -10.88
CA LYS A 112 15.53 -14.52 -10.43
C LYS A 112 14.77 -13.19 -10.49
N LYS A 113 14.73 -12.47 -9.39
CA LYS A 113 14.22 -11.10 -9.35
C LYS A 113 15.23 -10.14 -10.01
N LYS A 114 14.75 -9.33 -10.95
CA LYS A 114 15.53 -8.21 -11.50
C LYS A 114 15.27 -6.96 -10.67
N TYR A 115 16.28 -6.46 -10.01
CA TYR A 115 16.21 -5.16 -9.33
C TYR A 115 16.44 -4.04 -10.34
N LYS A 116 15.62 -3.02 -10.33
CA LYS A 116 15.76 -1.85 -11.20
C LYS A 116 16.77 -0.83 -10.68
N SER A 117 17.31 -0.95 -9.50
CA SER A 117 18.34 -0.03 -9.00
C SER A 117 19.10 -0.63 -7.83
N ASN A 118 20.35 -1.01 -8.05
CA ASN A 118 21.27 -1.38 -6.98
C ASN A 118 21.45 -0.24 -5.96
N GLN A 119 21.39 1.03 -6.39
CA GLN A 119 21.56 2.20 -5.54
C GLN A 119 20.47 2.36 -4.47
N MET A 120 19.22 2.02 -4.79
CA MET A 120 18.15 2.13 -3.80
C MET A 120 18.19 0.98 -2.79
N LEU A 121 18.57 -0.21 -3.26
CA LEU A 121 18.80 -1.37 -2.40
C LEU A 121 19.93 -1.08 -1.41
N GLU A 122 21.03 -0.53 -1.91
CA GLU A 122 22.18 -0.12 -1.10
C GLU A 122 21.82 0.94 -0.04
N LYS A 123 20.99 1.92 -0.41
CA LYS A 123 20.47 2.90 0.55
C LYS A 123 19.62 2.27 1.66
N ILE A 124 18.71 1.35 1.30
CA ILE A 124 17.88 0.64 2.28
C ILE A 124 18.74 -0.23 3.20
N LEU A 125 19.71 -0.96 2.64
CA LEU A 125 20.64 -1.78 3.45
C LEU A 125 21.46 -0.92 4.40
N ASN A 126 21.95 0.24 3.95
CA ASN A 126 22.68 1.17 4.79
C ASN A 126 21.77 1.76 5.89
N GLU A 127 20.53 2.07 5.60
CA GLU A 127 19.55 2.53 6.60
C GLU A 127 19.22 1.44 7.62
N ILE A 128 19.04 0.19 7.18
CA ILE A 128 18.84 -0.96 8.07
C ILE A 128 20.06 -1.14 8.98
N GLN A 129 21.26 -1.04 8.43
CA GLN A 129 22.50 -1.17 9.20
C GLN A 129 22.60 -0.06 10.24
N HIS A 130 22.38 1.20 9.86
CA HIS A 130 22.39 2.34 10.78
C HIS A 130 21.35 2.18 11.91
N LEU A 131 20.13 1.75 11.57
CA LEU A 131 19.07 1.51 12.58
C LEU A 131 19.41 0.34 13.52
N LYS A 132 20.11 -0.69 13.04
CA LYS A 132 20.59 -1.79 13.88
C LYS A 132 21.64 -1.31 14.87
N GLU A 133 22.61 -0.51 14.43
CA GLU A 133 23.66 0.08 15.27
C GLU A 133 23.06 1.03 16.34
N GLU A 134 22.11 1.87 15.94
CA GLU A 134 21.41 2.78 16.85
C GLU A 134 20.56 2.01 17.88
N ASN A 135 19.89 0.93 17.46
CA ASN A 135 19.15 0.07 18.37
C ASN A 135 20.04 -0.67 19.36
N GLU A 136 21.21 -1.13 18.93
CA GLU A 136 22.22 -1.76 19.81
C GLU A 136 22.76 -0.76 20.82
N PHE A 137 23.06 0.46 20.39
CA PHE A 137 23.46 1.54 21.30
C PHE A 137 22.38 1.84 22.36
N LEU A 138 21.10 1.90 21.95
CA LEU A 138 19.97 2.10 22.87
C LEU A 138 19.81 0.93 23.84
N LYS A 139 19.97 -0.32 23.39
CA LYS A 139 19.94 -1.51 24.25
C LYS A 139 21.05 -1.47 25.30
N ASN A 140 22.26 -1.14 24.90
CA ASN A 140 23.40 -0.98 25.82
C ASN A 140 23.18 0.14 26.83
N SER A 141 22.61 1.26 26.38
CA SER A 141 22.25 2.40 27.26
C SER A 141 21.17 2.01 28.26
N TYR A 142 20.18 1.24 27.83
CA TYR A 142 19.13 0.69 28.69
C TYR A 142 19.71 -0.27 29.76
N GLU A 143 20.61 -1.16 29.37
CA GLU A 143 21.28 -2.07 30.31
C GLU A 143 22.11 -1.33 31.35
N ASN A 144 22.82 -0.29 30.92
CA ASN A 144 23.61 0.55 31.82
C ASN A 144 22.73 1.34 32.81
N LEU A 145 21.59 1.88 32.33
CA LEU A 145 20.56 2.50 33.18
C LEU A 145 19.99 1.49 34.18
N ASN A 146 19.74 0.27 33.74
CA ASN A 146 19.20 -0.80 34.56
C ASN A 146 20.22 -1.22 35.67
N LYS A 147 21.49 -1.32 35.32
CA LYS A 147 22.59 -1.58 36.30
C LYS A 147 22.71 -0.45 37.34
N LYS A 148 22.61 0.82 36.89
CA LYS A 148 22.62 1.99 37.81
C LYS A 148 21.39 2.02 38.72
N PHE A 149 20.24 1.59 38.20
CA PHE A 149 18.98 1.49 38.96
C PHE A 149 19.07 0.45 40.09
N LEU A 150 19.67 -0.70 39.83
CA LEU A 150 19.88 -1.78 40.82
C LEU A 150 20.92 -1.43 41.90
N SER A 151 21.76 -0.42 41.66
CA SER A 151 22.80 0.00 42.59
C SER A 151 22.45 1.20 43.48
N SER A 152 21.29 1.83 43.33
CA SER A 152 20.88 3.03 44.08
C SER A 152 19.57 2.83 44.84
N GLU A 153 19.65 2.41 46.06
CA GLU A 153 18.58 2.42 47.09
C GLU A 153 18.49 3.77 47.80
N LYS A 154 18.32 4.90 47.09
CA LYS A 154 18.01 6.18 47.77
C LYS A 154 17.24 7.13 46.85
N ASP A 155 16.08 7.56 47.35
CA ASP A 155 15.15 8.63 46.90
C ASP A 155 14.09 8.28 45.85
N VAL A 156 12.84 8.22 46.33
CA VAL A 156 11.61 7.89 45.57
C VAL A 156 11.36 8.84 44.37
N LYS A 157 11.83 10.09 44.42
CA LYS A 157 11.69 11.06 43.34
C LYS A 157 12.60 10.73 42.15
N GLU A 158 13.83 10.40 42.41
CA GLU A 158 14.84 10.00 41.42
C GLU A 158 14.45 8.65 40.77
N GLU A 159 13.81 7.79 41.54
CA GLU A 159 13.28 6.50 41.07
C GLU A 159 12.13 6.66 40.04
N VAL A 160 11.26 7.64 40.22
CA VAL A 160 10.15 7.93 39.31
C VAL A 160 10.66 8.52 37.97
N GLU A 161 11.63 9.44 38.04
CA GLU A 161 12.24 10.01 36.83
C GLU A 161 13.01 8.96 36.04
N LYS A 162 13.79 8.09 36.72
CA LYS A 162 14.49 6.96 36.07
C LYS A 162 13.52 5.96 35.43
N LYS A 163 12.36 5.69 36.05
CA LYS A 163 11.30 4.84 35.47
C LYS A 163 10.66 5.46 34.23
N ILE A 164 10.47 6.78 34.22
CA ILE A 164 9.92 7.51 33.05
C ILE A 164 10.93 7.48 31.90
N GLU A 165 12.21 7.70 32.17
CA GLU A 165 13.26 7.69 31.17
C GLU A 165 13.46 6.28 30.58
N LYS A 166 13.44 5.25 31.42
CA LYS A 166 13.44 3.84 31.01
C LYS A 166 12.29 3.53 30.04
N LYS A 167 11.05 3.93 30.36
CA LYS A 167 9.89 3.75 29.48
C LYS A 167 10.03 4.50 28.16
N LYS A 168 10.65 5.71 28.14
CA LYS A 168 10.90 6.47 26.92
C LYS A 168 11.88 5.75 25.99
N ILE A 169 12.94 5.15 26.57
CA ILE A 169 13.94 4.38 25.81
C ILE A 169 13.31 3.08 25.28
N GLU A 170 12.54 2.34 26.08
CA GLU A 170 11.80 1.17 25.63
C GLU A 170 10.87 1.49 24.46
N CYS A 171 10.15 2.63 24.53
CA CYS A 171 9.28 3.08 23.47
C CYS A 171 10.07 3.37 22.17
N LYS A 172 11.24 4.00 22.26
CA LYS A 172 12.12 4.24 21.11
C LYS A 172 12.66 2.95 20.51
N ILE A 173 13.12 2.01 21.34
CA ILE A 173 13.57 0.68 20.89
C ILE A 173 12.46 -0.01 20.08
N ASN A 174 11.23 -0.06 20.61
CA ASN A 174 10.09 -0.65 19.91
C ASN A 174 9.77 0.07 18.59
N GLN A 175 9.89 1.41 18.54
CA GLN A 175 9.72 2.18 17.32
C GLN A 175 10.77 1.84 16.27
N PHE A 176 12.05 1.71 16.65
CA PHE A 176 13.13 1.32 15.73
C PHE A 176 12.98 -0.12 15.27
N GLU A 177 12.62 -1.05 16.14
CA GLU A 177 12.35 -2.45 15.75
C GLU A 177 11.19 -2.56 14.75
N ASN A 178 10.13 -1.76 14.95
CA ASN A 178 9.04 -1.69 13.99
C ASN A 178 9.47 -1.06 12.66
N ARG A 179 10.28 0.01 12.67
CA ARG A 179 10.85 0.60 11.45
C ARG A 179 11.77 -0.37 10.71
N ILE A 180 12.62 -1.10 11.42
CA ILE A 180 13.47 -2.16 10.84
C ILE A 180 12.58 -3.22 10.19
N LYS A 181 11.55 -3.73 10.86
CA LYS A 181 10.60 -4.70 10.31
C LYS A 181 9.87 -4.17 9.07
N ILE A 182 9.46 -2.89 9.09
CA ILE A 182 8.81 -2.24 7.94
C ILE A 182 9.79 -2.14 6.79
N LEU A 183 11.03 -1.68 6.99
CA LEU A 183 12.04 -1.56 5.94
C LEU A 183 12.46 -2.93 5.40
N GLU A 184 12.63 -3.91 6.26
CA GLU A 184 12.85 -5.31 5.86
C GLU A 184 11.65 -5.87 5.09
N GLY A 185 10.41 -5.50 5.45
CA GLY A 185 9.17 -5.78 4.71
C GLY A 185 9.13 -5.07 3.37
N PHE A 186 9.50 -3.79 3.29
CA PHE A 186 9.60 -3.04 2.03
C PHE A 186 10.69 -3.59 1.11
N HIS A 187 11.81 -4.02 1.67
CA HIS A 187 12.84 -4.74 0.91
C HIS A 187 12.28 -6.03 0.29
N PHE A 188 11.35 -6.68 0.97
CA PHE A 188 10.65 -7.89 0.51
C PHE A 188 9.51 -7.57 -0.48
N ILE A 189 8.70 -6.52 -0.21
CA ILE A 189 7.51 -6.15 -0.99
C ILE A 189 7.88 -5.44 -2.31
N LYS A 190 8.92 -4.58 -2.32
CA LYS A 190 9.41 -3.94 -3.56
C LYS A 190 9.93 -4.92 -4.61
N ASN A 191 10.09 -6.14 -4.21
CA ASN A 191 10.61 -7.24 -5.03
C ASN A 191 9.54 -8.18 -5.58
N LYS A 192 8.25 -7.87 -5.39
CA LYS A 192 7.23 -8.59 -6.15
C LYS A 192 7.46 -8.39 -7.65
N HIS A 193 7.59 -9.48 -8.38
CA HIS A 193 7.79 -9.46 -9.82
C HIS A 193 6.66 -8.65 -10.46
N LYS A 194 7.02 -7.60 -11.22
CA LYS A 194 6.17 -7.11 -12.30
C LYS A 194 6.01 -8.25 -13.28
N ILE A 195 4.95 -9.04 -13.14
CA ILE A 195 4.56 -10.00 -14.15
C ILE A 195 4.17 -9.14 -15.34
N GLN A 196 5.05 -9.07 -16.35
CA GLN A 196 4.65 -8.52 -17.64
C GLN A 196 3.60 -9.46 -18.21
N LEU A 197 2.34 -9.09 -18.03
CA LEU A 197 1.22 -9.80 -18.63
C LEU A 197 1.36 -9.69 -20.15
N LYS A 198 1.80 -10.76 -20.80
CA LYS A 198 1.82 -10.81 -22.26
C LYS A 198 0.41 -10.71 -22.85
N ASN A 199 -0.59 -11.29 -22.15
CA ASN A 199 -2.01 -11.17 -22.46
C ASN A 199 -2.75 -10.81 -21.17
N CYS A 200 -3.34 -9.63 -21.13
CA CYS A 200 -4.25 -9.23 -20.07
C CYS A 200 -5.64 -9.83 -20.38
N ASN A 201 -6.25 -10.47 -19.41
CA ASN A 201 -7.61 -11.02 -19.57
C ASN A 201 -8.47 -10.69 -18.32
N LEU A 202 -8.52 -9.40 -18.00
CA LEU A 202 -9.27 -8.91 -16.85
C LEU A 202 -10.76 -9.13 -17.07
N LYS A 203 -11.42 -9.86 -16.16
CA LYS A 203 -12.84 -10.20 -16.21
C LYS A 203 -13.56 -9.80 -14.94
N ASN A 204 -14.82 -9.38 -15.09
CA ASN A 204 -15.68 -9.11 -13.93
C ASN A 204 -16.06 -10.44 -13.26
N ILE A 205 -15.82 -10.51 -11.93
CA ILE A 205 -16.14 -11.68 -11.11
C ILE A 205 -17.23 -11.40 -10.09
N ASN A 206 -17.45 -10.13 -9.70
CA ASN A 206 -18.48 -9.76 -8.73
C ASN A 206 -18.90 -8.29 -8.93
N SER A 207 -20.10 -7.96 -8.50
CA SER A 207 -20.59 -6.58 -8.55
C SER A 207 -21.68 -6.32 -7.50
N ILE A 208 -21.68 -5.10 -6.94
CA ILE A 208 -22.71 -4.65 -6.02
C ILE A 208 -23.19 -3.24 -6.38
N LYS A 209 -24.52 -3.05 -6.34
CA LYS A 209 -25.11 -1.70 -6.34
C LYS A 209 -25.02 -1.15 -4.91
N SER A 210 -24.00 -0.38 -4.66
CA SER A 210 -23.53 -0.02 -3.33
C SER A 210 -24.31 1.13 -2.71
N HIS A 211 -24.56 2.19 -3.46
CA HIS A 211 -25.08 3.45 -2.95
C HIS A 211 -26.33 3.93 -3.69
N ILE A 212 -27.08 4.89 -3.13
CA ILE A 212 -28.24 5.49 -3.78
C ILE A 212 -27.86 6.65 -4.72
N LYS A 213 -26.65 7.26 -4.53
CA LYS A 213 -26.05 8.24 -5.46
C LYS A 213 -24.69 7.73 -5.93
N ARG A 214 -24.00 8.54 -6.77
CA ARG A 214 -22.69 8.20 -7.32
C ARG A 214 -21.67 7.91 -6.24
N ILE A 215 -20.82 6.92 -6.46
CA ILE A 215 -19.65 6.65 -5.63
C ILE A 215 -18.57 7.65 -6.02
N ASN A 216 -17.96 8.31 -5.04
CA ASN A 216 -16.93 9.32 -5.28
C ASN A 216 -15.52 8.77 -5.05
N SER A 217 -15.35 7.88 -4.06
CA SER A 217 -14.06 7.26 -3.76
C SER A 217 -14.26 5.88 -3.14
N VAL A 218 -13.31 5.01 -3.35
CA VAL A 218 -13.18 3.68 -2.75
C VAL A 218 -11.74 3.50 -2.30
N SER A 219 -11.54 2.83 -1.19
CA SER A 219 -10.23 2.44 -0.68
C SER A 219 -10.29 1.02 -0.10
N SER A 220 -9.16 0.43 0.25
CA SER A 220 -9.10 -0.88 0.91
C SER A 220 -8.30 -0.83 2.20
N PHE A 221 -8.74 -1.62 3.18
CA PHE A 221 -7.99 -1.85 4.41
C PHE A 221 -6.87 -2.89 4.19
N PRO A 222 -5.84 -2.92 5.02
CA PRO A 222 -4.80 -3.97 4.98
C PRO A 222 -5.35 -5.39 5.12
N SER A 223 -6.51 -5.57 5.78
CA SER A 223 -7.24 -6.86 5.84
C SER A 223 -7.75 -7.34 4.48
N GLY A 224 -7.96 -6.43 3.53
CA GLY A 224 -8.62 -6.66 2.24
C GLY A 224 -10.07 -6.16 2.20
N ASN A 225 -10.63 -5.74 3.33
CA ASN A 225 -11.95 -5.12 3.37
C ASN A 225 -11.97 -3.84 2.53
N ILE A 226 -13.13 -3.51 1.98
CA ILE A 226 -13.32 -2.39 1.07
C ILE A 226 -14.14 -1.31 1.76
N ILE A 227 -13.77 -0.05 1.59
CA ILE A 227 -14.55 1.10 2.05
C ILE A 227 -14.94 1.97 0.86
N SER A 228 -16.19 2.39 0.80
CA SER A 228 -16.69 3.30 -0.22
C SER A 228 -17.40 4.50 0.37
N VAL A 229 -17.30 5.65 -0.30
CA VAL A 229 -17.95 6.90 0.06
C VAL A 229 -18.68 7.49 -1.13
N SER A 230 -19.79 8.17 -0.85
CA SER A 230 -20.73 8.57 -1.87
C SER A 230 -21.26 10.00 -1.71
N ALA A 231 -21.83 10.49 -2.80
CA ALA A 231 -22.65 11.70 -2.82
C ALA A 231 -23.98 11.55 -2.04
N ASP A 232 -24.33 10.37 -1.58
CA ASP A 232 -25.48 10.13 -0.68
C ASP A 232 -25.16 10.39 0.79
N LYS A 233 -23.93 10.85 1.10
CA LYS A 233 -23.44 11.20 2.45
C LYS A 233 -23.16 9.98 3.32
N SER A 234 -23.18 8.77 2.76
CA SER A 234 -22.92 7.53 3.50
C SER A 234 -21.54 6.99 3.23
N ILE A 235 -21.04 6.23 4.21
CA ILE A 235 -19.85 5.39 4.14
C ILE A 235 -20.33 3.95 4.26
N LYS A 236 -19.80 3.07 3.41
CA LYS A 236 -20.06 1.64 3.51
C LYS A 236 -18.76 0.86 3.52
N ILE A 237 -18.70 -0.13 4.40
CA ILE A 237 -17.55 -1.02 4.55
C ILE A 237 -18.03 -2.43 4.19
N TYR A 238 -17.22 -3.14 3.43
CA TYR A 238 -17.52 -4.48 2.91
C TYR A 238 -16.37 -5.43 3.22
N ASP A 239 -16.70 -6.70 3.30
CA ASP A 239 -15.71 -7.76 3.21
C ASP A 239 -15.24 -7.96 1.76
N ILE A 240 -14.30 -8.90 1.55
CA ILE A 240 -13.77 -9.25 0.22
C ILE A 240 -14.82 -9.83 -0.74
N HIS A 241 -15.97 -10.29 -0.22
CA HIS A 241 -17.08 -10.83 -1.00
C HIS A 241 -18.16 -9.79 -1.30
N LEU A 242 -17.95 -8.52 -0.93
CA LEU A 242 -18.90 -7.41 -1.02
C LEU A 242 -20.12 -7.52 -0.09
N ASN A 243 -20.05 -8.31 1.00
CA ASN A 243 -21.05 -8.25 2.07
C ASN A 243 -20.84 -6.99 2.90
N ILE A 244 -21.91 -6.30 3.26
CA ILE A 244 -21.83 -5.06 4.05
C ILE A 244 -21.48 -5.44 5.49
N LEU A 245 -20.34 -4.97 5.98
CA LEU A 245 -19.91 -5.08 7.36
C LEU A 245 -20.44 -3.91 8.20
N GLN A 246 -20.41 -2.69 7.63
CA GLN A 246 -20.94 -1.49 8.29
C GLN A 246 -21.52 -0.51 7.27
N ASN A 247 -22.64 0.12 7.61
CA ASN A 247 -23.25 1.21 6.85
C ASN A 247 -23.40 2.43 7.78
N ILE A 248 -22.67 3.49 7.49
CA ILE A 248 -22.73 4.74 8.26
C ILE A 248 -23.49 5.76 7.41
N GLU A 249 -24.74 5.95 7.72
CA GLU A 249 -25.60 6.95 7.07
C GLU A 249 -25.36 8.34 7.65
N ASN A 250 -25.54 9.36 6.84
CA ASN A 250 -25.32 10.76 7.23
C ASN A 250 -23.96 10.99 7.90
N ALA A 251 -22.94 10.27 7.43
CA ALA A 251 -21.58 10.37 7.92
C ALA A 251 -21.02 11.80 7.79
N HIS A 252 -21.52 12.56 6.81
CA HIS A 252 -21.28 13.98 6.60
C HIS A 252 -22.58 14.72 6.30
N ASN A 253 -22.55 16.05 6.43
CA ASN A 253 -23.72 16.90 6.15
C ASN A 253 -23.97 17.08 4.64
N ASP A 254 -22.96 16.79 3.79
CA ASP A 254 -23.08 16.83 2.34
C ASP A 254 -22.26 15.69 1.70
N ALA A 255 -22.17 15.66 0.37
CA ALA A 255 -21.48 14.63 -0.39
C ALA A 255 -20.06 14.37 0.11
N ILE A 256 -19.72 13.13 0.37
CA ILE A 256 -18.35 12.74 0.72
C ILE A 256 -17.53 12.67 -0.57
N ALA A 257 -16.43 13.40 -0.61
CA ALA A 257 -15.61 13.53 -1.80
C ALA A 257 -14.55 12.43 -1.91
N TYR A 258 -13.91 12.10 -0.78
CA TYR A 258 -12.76 11.18 -0.77
C TYR A 258 -12.64 10.46 0.57
N VAL A 259 -12.08 9.25 0.51
CA VAL A 259 -11.70 8.44 1.67
C VAL A 259 -10.26 7.99 1.55
N GLU A 260 -9.51 8.11 2.64
CA GLU A 260 -8.14 7.63 2.78
C GLU A 260 -8.06 6.69 3.96
N VAL A 261 -7.60 5.47 3.73
CA VAL A 261 -7.32 4.48 4.79
C VAL A 261 -5.88 4.65 5.23
N LYS A 262 -5.66 4.81 6.55
CA LYS A 262 -4.33 4.88 7.14
C LYS A 262 -3.81 3.49 7.48
N ASP A 263 -4.62 2.73 8.19
CA ASP A 263 -4.33 1.39 8.67
C ASP A 263 -5.64 0.63 8.95
N GLU A 264 -5.57 -0.56 9.56
CA GLU A 264 -6.75 -1.37 9.86
C GLU A 264 -7.75 -0.70 10.81
N ASN A 265 -7.28 0.20 11.65
CA ASN A 265 -8.09 0.82 12.69
C ASN A 265 -8.48 2.27 12.37
N ASN A 266 -7.84 2.90 11.39
CA ASN A 266 -7.98 4.32 11.15
C ASN A 266 -8.19 4.64 9.66
N PHE A 267 -9.18 5.48 9.39
CA PHE A 267 -9.35 6.12 8.09
C PHE A 267 -9.85 7.57 8.25
N MET A 268 -9.78 8.33 7.20
CA MET A 268 -10.35 9.68 7.16
C MET A 268 -11.19 9.92 5.92
N THR A 269 -12.12 10.84 6.04
CA THR A 269 -12.99 11.29 4.95
C THR A 269 -12.99 12.80 4.84
N CYS A 270 -13.17 13.32 3.65
CA CYS A 270 -13.42 14.72 3.42
C CYS A 270 -14.67 14.94 2.56
N SER A 271 -15.30 16.11 2.72
CA SER A 271 -16.63 16.33 2.17
C SER A 271 -16.79 17.74 1.55
N THR A 272 -17.84 17.88 0.75
CA THR A 272 -18.36 19.16 0.28
C THR A 272 -18.97 19.99 1.42
N ASP A 273 -19.21 19.40 2.59
CA ASP A 273 -19.61 20.12 3.80
C ASP A 273 -18.46 20.89 4.49
N LYS A 274 -17.26 20.91 3.85
CA LYS A 274 -16.06 21.63 4.29
C LYS A 274 -15.39 21.07 5.53
N SER A 275 -15.74 19.85 5.92
CA SER A 275 -15.15 19.16 7.07
C SER A 275 -14.26 18.00 6.64
N ILE A 276 -13.28 17.69 7.50
CA ILE A 276 -12.50 16.45 7.48
C ILE A 276 -12.86 15.69 8.74
N LYS A 277 -13.20 14.39 8.60
CA LYS A 277 -13.49 13.51 9.73
C LYS A 277 -12.50 12.37 9.77
N LEU A 278 -11.95 12.12 10.95
CA LEU A 278 -11.08 10.99 11.25
C LEU A 278 -11.90 9.96 12.02
N TRP A 279 -11.77 8.72 11.63
CA TRP A 279 -12.53 7.59 12.12
C TRP A 279 -11.60 6.57 12.77
N ILE A 280 -12.06 5.95 13.84
CA ILE A 280 -11.33 4.92 14.57
C ILE A 280 -12.21 3.70 14.77
N LYS A 281 -11.63 2.51 14.64
CA LYS A 281 -12.29 1.25 14.94
C LYS A 281 -12.40 1.05 16.46
N ILE A 282 -13.59 0.77 16.93
CA ILE A 282 -13.84 0.42 18.33
C ILE A 282 -13.72 -1.10 18.48
N GLU A 283 -12.69 -1.55 19.17
CA GLU A 283 -12.34 -2.98 19.27
C GLU A 283 -13.49 -3.87 19.77
N ASN A 284 -14.21 -3.43 20.79
CA ASN A 284 -15.30 -4.21 21.41
C ASN A 284 -16.56 -4.31 20.53
N GLU A 285 -16.75 -3.37 19.59
CA GLU A 285 -17.94 -3.31 18.74
C GLU A 285 -17.63 -3.74 17.30
N ASN A 286 -16.36 -3.82 16.94
CA ASN A 286 -15.87 -4.05 15.57
C ASN A 286 -16.43 -3.03 14.55
N GLU A 287 -16.77 -1.83 15.03
CA GLU A 287 -17.34 -0.73 14.23
C GLU A 287 -16.43 0.49 14.24
N TYR A 288 -16.48 1.28 13.16
CA TYR A 288 -15.79 2.55 13.08
C TYR A 288 -16.70 3.68 13.54
N LYS A 289 -16.16 4.55 14.40
CA LYS A 289 -16.83 5.77 14.91
C LYS A 289 -15.96 7.00 14.68
N ILE A 290 -16.57 8.18 14.70
CA ILE A 290 -15.86 9.43 14.57
C ILE A 290 -14.93 9.59 15.78
N ASN A 291 -13.63 9.75 15.50
CA ASN A 291 -12.63 10.08 16.51
C ASN A 291 -12.43 11.60 16.61
N LYS A 292 -12.25 12.26 15.44
CA LYS A 292 -11.99 13.70 15.38
C LYS A 292 -12.73 14.34 14.21
N VAL A 293 -13.07 15.62 14.35
CA VAL A 293 -13.69 16.42 13.27
C VAL A 293 -12.96 17.75 13.16
N ILE A 294 -12.47 18.04 11.96
CA ILE A 294 -11.96 19.37 11.62
C ILE A 294 -13.09 20.07 10.88
N ASN A 295 -13.88 20.87 11.62
CA ASN A 295 -14.95 21.66 11.06
C ASN A 295 -14.41 22.90 10.35
N ASN A 296 -15.07 23.32 9.27
CA ASN A 296 -14.65 24.46 8.46
C ASN A 296 -13.17 24.42 8.10
N ALA A 297 -12.67 23.20 7.82
CA ALA A 297 -11.29 22.98 7.41
C ALA A 297 -10.93 23.85 6.18
N HIS A 298 -11.89 24.03 5.29
CA HIS A 298 -11.79 24.89 4.12
C HIS A 298 -13.04 25.78 3.97
N ASN A 299 -12.93 26.81 3.13
CA ASN A 299 -14.04 27.73 2.83
C ASN A 299 -14.99 27.22 1.73
N ASP A 300 -14.59 26.17 0.99
CA ASP A 300 -15.39 25.50 -0.04
C ASP A 300 -15.15 23.98 0.03
N SER A 301 -15.76 23.22 -0.85
CA SER A 301 -15.71 21.76 -0.97
C SER A 301 -14.28 21.22 -0.91
N ILE A 302 -14.02 20.32 0.02
CA ILE A 302 -12.76 19.62 0.09
C ILE A 302 -12.78 18.47 -0.93
N ARG A 303 -11.72 18.37 -1.72
CA ARG A 303 -11.66 17.41 -2.82
C ARG A 303 -10.87 16.16 -2.47
N LYS A 304 -9.76 16.35 -1.78
CA LYS A 304 -8.90 15.24 -1.35
C LYS A 304 -8.17 15.60 -0.07
N VAL A 305 -7.94 14.59 0.75
CA VAL A 305 -7.11 14.65 1.95
C VAL A 305 -6.22 13.43 1.95
N ILE A 306 -4.97 13.57 2.36
CA ILE A 306 -3.98 12.48 2.42
C ILE A 306 -3.25 12.49 3.76
N TYR A 307 -2.89 11.31 4.25
CA TYR A 307 -1.98 11.12 5.36
C TYR A 307 -0.53 11.27 4.90
N CYS A 308 0.31 11.89 5.75
CA CYS A 308 1.75 11.85 5.61
C CYS A 308 2.35 10.92 6.68
N SER A 309 3.46 10.27 6.38
CA SER A 309 4.13 9.34 7.29
C SER A 309 4.56 9.97 8.62
N ASN A 310 4.78 11.29 8.63
CA ASN A 310 5.12 12.07 9.82
C ASN A 310 3.91 12.45 10.70
N GLY A 311 2.71 11.95 10.39
CA GLY A 311 1.46 12.24 11.11
C GLY A 311 0.71 13.48 10.63
N ASN A 312 1.27 14.30 9.75
CA ASN A 312 0.59 15.44 9.17
C ASN A 312 -0.50 15.02 8.17
N LEU A 313 -1.44 15.92 7.89
CA LEU A 313 -2.41 15.77 6.80
C LEU A 313 -2.19 16.87 5.77
N ILE A 314 -2.49 16.57 4.50
CA ILE A 314 -2.54 17.58 3.44
C ILE A 314 -3.92 17.49 2.79
N SER A 315 -4.60 18.61 2.65
CA SER A 315 -5.92 18.70 2.01
C SER A 315 -5.95 19.74 0.90
N CYS A 316 -6.77 19.49 -0.12
CA CYS A 316 -7.01 20.44 -1.20
C CYS A 316 -8.52 20.73 -1.38
N SER A 317 -8.84 21.93 -1.85
CA SER A 317 -10.20 22.41 -1.92
C SER A 317 -10.48 23.30 -3.14
N PHE A 318 -11.77 23.43 -3.42
CA PHE A 318 -12.28 24.42 -4.37
C PHE A 318 -12.19 25.87 -3.85
N ASP A 319 -11.85 26.06 -2.57
CA ASP A 319 -11.52 27.38 -2.02
C ASP A 319 -10.17 27.93 -2.50
N MET A 320 -9.54 27.26 -3.47
CA MET A 320 -8.27 27.64 -4.09
C MET A 320 -7.07 27.54 -3.14
N THR A 321 -7.16 26.69 -2.11
CA THR A 321 -6.07 26.48 -1.17
C THR A 321 -5.69 25.00 -1.04
N ILE A 322 -4.43 24.78 -0.69
CA ILE A 322 -3.94 23.52 -0.12
C ILE A 322 -3.54 23.85 1.31
N LYS A 323 -3.98 23.02 2.25
CA LYS A 323 -3.64 23.20 3.67
C LYS A 323 -2.87 21.99 4.17
N ILE A 324 -1.85 22.27 4.98
CA ILE A 324 -1.05 21.28 5.70
C ILE A 324 -1.43 21.39 7.16
N TRP A 325 -1.86 20.27 7.73
CA TRP A 325 -2.34 20.17 9.10
C TRP A 325 -1.32 19.40 9.92
N LYS A 326 -1.00 19.93 11.09
CA LYS A 326 -0.09 19.29 12.05
C LYS A 326 -0.89 18.82 13.26
N GLU A 327 -0.61 17.63 13.72
CA GLU A 327 -1.21 17.13 14.96
C GLU A 327 -0.58 17.84 16.15
N ASN A 328 -1.42 18.47 16.98
CA ASN A 328 -1.04 19.16 18.20
C ASN A 328 -2.04 18.79 19.31
N ASN A 329 -1.55 18.26 20.44
CA ASN A 329 -2.37 17.90 21.62
C ASN A 329 -3.66 17.15 21.27
N ASN A 330 -3.53 16.10 20.45
CA ASN A 330 -4.66 15.30 19.97
C ASN A 330 -5.65 16.03 19.05
N ASN A 331 -5.30 17.20 18.50
CA ASN A 331 -6.08 17.93 17.50
C ASN A 331 -5.23 18.21 16.26
N TYR A 332 -5.89 18.56 15.15
CA TYR A 332 -5.20 19.01 13.95
C TYR A 332 -5.35 20.53 13.79
N GLU A 333 -4.23 21.23 13.69
CA GLU A 333 -4.17 22.67 13.47
C GLU A 333 -3.63 22.96 12.07
N ASN A 334 -4.18 24.00 11.42
CA ASN A 334 -3.67 24.46 10.13
C ASN A 334 -2.26 25.05 10.31
N PHE A 335 -1.26 24.29 9.94
CA PHE A 335 0.14 24.67 10.06
C PHE A 335 0.59 25.57 8.90
N LYS A 336 0.15 25.28 7.67
CA LYS A 336 0.52 26.04 6.48
C LYS A 336 -0.62 26.04 5.47
N THR A 337 -0.82 27.18 4.81
CA THR A 337 -1.78 27.32 3.70
C THR A 337 -1.05 27.81 2.46
N LEU A 338 -1.17 27.05 1.37
CA LEU A 338 -0.76 27.49 0.04
C LEU A 338 -1.93 28.17 -0.63
N THR A 339 -1.71 29.40 -1.06
CA THR A 339 -2.70 30.29 -1.70
C THR A 339 -2.29 30.61 -3.14
N ASN A 340 -3.00 31.50 -3.80
CA ASN A 340 -2.76 31.94 -5.19
C ASN A 340 -2.90 30.79 -6.21
N LEU A 341 -3.85 29.87 -5.93
CA LEU A 341 -4.22 28.77 -6.78
C LEU A 341 -5.60 29.04 -7.40
N LYS A 342 -5.98 28.26 -8.39
CA LYS A 342 -7.39 28.08 -8.79
C LYS A 342 -7.92 26.77 -8.20
N LYS A 343 -9.21 26.43 -8.46
CA LYS A 343 -9.83 25.22 -7.96
C LYS A 343 -8.96 23.99 -8.17
N ILE A 344 -8.69 23.27 -7.08
CA ILE A 344 -7.82 22.10 -7.06
C ILE A 344 -8.72 20.87 -6.89
N ASP A 345 -8.52 19.89 -7.73
CA ASP A 345 -9.31 18.66 -7.75
C ASP A 345 -8.58 17.46 -7.12
N SER A 346 -7.26 17.43 -7.19
CA SER A 346 -6.47 16.32 -6.65
C SER A 346 -5.06 16.72 -6.23
N ILE A 347 -4.53 15.97 -5.28
CA ILE A 347 -3.15 16.08 -4.81
C ILE A 347 -2.53 14.68 -4.68
N ILE A 348 -1.22 14.58 -4.84
CA ILE A 348 -0.37 13.44 -4.49
C ILE A 348 0.86 13.98 -3.76
N PHE A 349 1.28 13.34 -2.69
CA PHE A 349 2.51 13.67 -2.01
C PHE A 349 3.55 12.56 -2.21
N LEU A 350 4.69 12.91 -2.74
CA LEU A 350 5.85 12.06 -2.95
C LEU A 350 6.78 12.25 -1.76
N GLU A 351 6.58 11.46 -0.72
CA GLU A 351 7.32 11.59 0.55
C GLU A 351 8.82 11.37 0.37
N ASP A 352 9.18 10.43 -0.51
CA ASP A 352 10.57 10.10 -0.85
C ASP A 352 11.34 11.28 -1.47
N LYS A 353 10.64 12.29 -1.98
CA LYS A 353 11.21 13.48 -2.62
C LYS A 353 10.81 14.78 -1.92
N ASN A 354 9.93 14.75 -0.93
CA ASN A 354 9.26 15.91 -0.37
C ASN A 354 8.61 16.83 -1.43
N ILE A 355 8.06 16.23 -2.48
CA ILE A 355 7.37 16.93 -3.55
C ILE A 355 5.86 16.70 -3.44
N LEU A 356 5.10 17.79 -3.28
CA LEU A 356 3.65 17.76 -3.41
C LEU A 356 3.28 18.06 -4.87
N ILE A 357 2.35 17.30 -5.41
CA ILE A 357 1.79 17.48 -6.73
C ILE A 357 0.33 17.86 -6.56
N SER A 358 -0.06 18.98 -7.13
CA SER A 358 -1.47 19.41 -7.18
C SER A 358 -1.93 19.52 -8.63
N SER A 359 -3.17 19.16 -8.92
CA SER A 359 -3.76 19.31 -10.23
C SER A 359 -5.17 19.89 -10.13
N GLY A 360 -5.46 20.85 -10.99
CA GLY A 360 -6.70 21.60 -11.04
C GLY A 360 -6.83 22.42 -12.31
N ILE A 361 -7.66 23.46 -12.30
CA ILE A 361 -7.99 24.26 -13.49
C ILE A 361 -6.77 24.95 -14.13
N GLU A 362 -5.76 25.29 -13.34
CA GLU A 362 -4.52 25.92 -13.85
C GLU A 362 -3.53 24.95 -14.43
N GLY A 363 -3.75 23.65 -14.27
CA GLY A 363 -2.81 22.63 -14.65
C GLY A 363 -2.31 21.82 -13.46
N THR A 364 -1.22 21.10 -13.67
CA THR A 364 -0.54 20.32 -12.64
C THR A 364 0.70 21.07 -12.18
N LYS A 365 0.85 21.24 -10.87
CA LYS A 365 1.96 21.97 -10.24
C LYS A 365 2.76 21.02 -9.34
N LEU A 366 4.07 21.19 -9.39
CA LEU A 366 5.02 20.54 -8.47
C LEU A 366 5.44 21.55 -7.41
N TRP A 367 5.39 21.17 -6.14
CA TRP A 367 5.74 22.02 -4.99
C TRP A 367 6.85 21.36 -4.19
N ASP A 368 7.86 22.15 -3.83
CA ASP A 368 8.93 21.72 -2.92
C ASP A 368 8.49 21.92 -1.47
N LEU A 369 8.44 20.82 -0.71
CA LEU A 369 8.10 20.80 0.71
C LEU A 369 9.33 20.57 1.62
N ASN A 370 10.55 20.63 1.09
CA ASN A 370 11.75 20.48 1.92
C ASN A 370 11.87 21.55 3.01
N ASN A 371 11.35 22.75 2.74
CA ASN A 371 11.28 23.84 3.71
C ASN A 371 9.84 24.36 3.80
N TYR A 372 9.16 24.03 4.89
CA TYR A 372 7.78 24.48 5.13
C TYR A 372 7.64 26.01 5.30
N ASP A 373 8.70 26.71 5.68
CA ASP A 373 8.66 28.16 5.79
C ASP A 373 8.64 28.84 4.41
N ASN A 374 9.26 28.18 3.42
CA ASN A 374 9.36 28.69 2.06
C ASN A 374 8.98 27.61 1.02
N ILE A 375 7.71 27.21 1.04
CA ILE A 375 7.17 26.31 0.01
C ILE A 375 7.08 27.03 -1.33
N SER A 376 7.75 26.52 -2.34
CA SER A 376 7.78 27.10 -3.68
C SER A 376 7.20 26.17 -4.74
N CYS A 377 6.57 26.76 -5.76
CA CYS A 377 6.19 26.03 -6.96
C CYS A 377 7.42 25.81 -7.85
N ILE A 378 7.82 24.55 -8.02
CA ILE A 378 8.97 24.18 -8.84
C ILE A 378 8.66 24.30 -10.34
N GLN A 379 7.46 23.87 -10.73
CA GLN A 379 7.03 23.79 -12.13
C GLN A 379 5.50 23.76 -12.24
N THR A 380 4.99 24.36 -13.31
CA THR A 380 3.57 24.29 -13.70
C THR A 380 3.45 23.70 -15.10
N PHE A 381 2.52 22.77 -15.29
CA PHE A 381 2.13 22.17 -16.56
C PHE A 381 0.71 22.62 -16.91
N GLU A 382 0.58 23.72 -17.63
CA GLU A 382 -0.71 24.38 -17.92
C GLU A 382 -1.64 23.54 -18.81
N ASP A 383 -1.07 22.71 -19.69
CA ASP A 383 -1.80 21.84 -20.61
C ASP A 383 -2.32 20.54 -19.97
N THR A 384 -2.35 20.47 -18.64
CA THR A 384 -2.82 19.32 -17.90
C THR A 384 -4.00 19.68 -17.02
N TYR A 385 -4.87 18.70 -16.74
CA TYR A 385 -5.99 18.85 -15.83
C TYR A 385 -6.51 17.50 -15.37
N CYS A 386 -6.42 17.17 -14.11
CA CYS A 386 -6.85 15.86 -13.60
C CYS A 386 -8.37 15.62 -13.65
N GLY A 387 -9.17 16.64 -13.94
CA GLY A 387 -10.63 16.55 -13.92
C GLY A 387 -11.20 16.41 -12.51
N TRP A 388 -12.50 16.46 -12.40
CA TRP A 388 -13.26 16.50 -11.12
C TRP A 388 -13.06 15.29 -10.21
N TYR A 389 -12.45 14.21 -10.69
CA TYR A 389 -12.30 12.96 -9.95
C TYR A 389 -10.85 12.52 -9.79
N GLY A 390 -9.90 13.42 -10.18
CA GLY A 390 -8.52 13.26 -9.86
C GLY A 390 -7.77 12.23 -10.71
N ALA A 391 -7.96 12.28 -12.05
CA ALA A 391 -7.13 11.51 -12.98
C ALA A 391 -5.66 11.94 -12.92
N LEU A 392 -5.01 11.63 -11.82
CA LEU A 392 -3.62 11.90 -11.47
C LEU A 392 -3.09 10.71 -10.69
N CYS A 393 -2.04 10.07 -11.19
CA CYS A 393 -1.46 8.87 -10.59
C CYS A 393 0.07 8.89 -10.69
N ARG A 394 0.76 8.38 -9.67
CA ARG A 394 2.19 8.07 -9.74
C ARG A 394 2.38 6.77 -10.51
N LEU A 395 3.27 6.74 -11.52
CA LEU A 395 3.59 5.56 -12.30
C LEU A 395 4.86 4.85 -11.82
N ASP A 396 5.87 5.60 -11.41
CA ASP A 396 7.11 5.07 -10.85
C ASP A 396 7.79 6.14 -9.95
N GLU A 397 9.06 5.94 -9.65
CA GLU A 397 9.82 6.87 -8.79
C GLU A 397 9.95 8.28 -9.39
N ASP A 398 9.94 8.41 -10.72
CA ASP A 398 10.15 9.68 -11.42
C ASP A 398 8.95 10.15 -12.23
N LYS A 399 7.95 9.30 -12.46
CA LYS A 399 6.89 9.62 -13.42
C LYS A 399 5.51 9.67 -12.78
N ILE A 400 4.75 10.65 -13.22
CA ILE A 400 3.31 10.74 -12.97
C ILE A 400 2.56 10.75 -14.31
N ILE A 401 1.32 10.30 -14.27
CA ILE A 401 0.38 10.40 -15.37
C ILE A 401 -0.79 11.28 -14.98
N VAL A 402 -1.20 12.14 -15.88
CA VAL A 402 -2.33 13.06 -15.71
C VAL A 402 -3.06 13.24 -17.03
N LYS A 403 -4.34 13.55 -16.98
CA LYS A 403 -5.12 13.90 -18.17
C LYS A 403 -4.65 15.24 -18.77
N GLY A 404 -4.66 15.35 -20.10
CA GLY A 404 -4.48 16.61 -20.83
C GLY A 404 -5.69 17.53 -20.70
N LYS A 405 -5.45 18.84 -20.66
CA LYS A 405 -6.48 19.86 -20.55
C LYS A 405 -7.19 20.04 -21.91
N GLY A 406 -8.51 19.98 -21.90
CA GLY A 406 -9.31 20.15 -23.12
C GLY A 406 -9.15 19.05 -24.18
N THR A 407 -8.41 17.99 -23.87
CA THR A 407 -8.12 16.88 -24.78
C THR A 407 -8.49 15.55 -24.16
N ASN A 408 -8.48 14.50 -24.96
CA ASN A 408 -8.63 13.12 -24.51
C ASN A 408 -7.27 12.44 -24.23
N CYS A 409 -6.17 13.17 -24.36
CA CYS A 409 -4.84 12.65 -24.13
C CYS A 409 -4.53 12.42 -22.65
N LEU A 410 -3.66 11.46 -22.38
CA LEU A 410 -2.97 11.30 -21.12
C LEU A 410 -1.54 11.81 -21.30
N LYS A 411 -1.02 12.52 -20.32
CA LYS A 411 0.33 13.10 -20.34
C LYS A 411 1.17 12.46 -19.25
N ILE A 412 2.33 11.97 -19.63
CA ILE A 412 3.34 11.43 -18.72
C ILE A 412 4.34 12.55 -18.44
N ILE A 413 4.52 12.87 -17.17
CA ILE A 413 5.43 13.92 -16.71
C ILE A 413 6.59 13.27 -15.98
N SER A 414 7.83 13.61 -16.35
CA SER A 414 9.03 13.32 -15.55
C SER A 414 9.19 14.42 -14.49
N ILE A 415 9.33 13.99 -13.25
CA ILE A 415 9.49 14.89 -12.09
C ILE A 415 10.91 15.47 -12.07
N SER A 416 11.92 14.64 -12.33
CA SER A 416 13.33 15.07 -12.37
C SER A 416 13.63 15.98 -13.54
N GLU A 417 13.12 15.67 -14.74
CA GLU A 417 13.33 16.48 -15.95
C GLU A 417 12.37 17.69 -16.03
N LYS A 418 11.33 17.73 -15.16
CA LYS A 418 10.32 18.77 -15.09
C LYS A 418 9.63 19.07 -16.43
N LYS A 419 9.37 18.00 -17.20
CA LYS A 419 8.75 18.10 -18.54
C LYS A 419 7.77 16.97 -18.83
N ILE A 420 6.87 17.21 -19.79
CA ILE A 420 6.04 16.15 -20.39
C ILE A 420 6.93 15.32 -21.30
N ILE A 421 7.05 14.03 -21.04
CA ILE A 421 7.92 13.11 -21.80
C ILE A 421 7.15 12.27 -22.80
N LYS A 422 5.83 12.15 -22.63
CA LYS A 422 4.97 11.34 -23.52
C LYS A 422 3.53 11.82 -23.46
N GLU A 423 2.88 11.79 -24.62
CA GLU A 423 1.42 11.91 -24.75
C GLU A 423 0.84 10.61 -25.28
N ILE A 424 -0.30 10.20 -24.74
CA ILE A 424 -1.02 8.99 -25.13
C ILE A 424 -2.44 9.41 -25.52
N ASP A 425 -2.86 9.12 -26.76
CA ASP A 425 -4.24 9.33 -27.17
C ASP A 425 -5.15 8.28 -26.51
N ASN A 426 -6.00 8.72 -25.62
CA ASN A 426 -6.92 7.87 -24.88
C ASN A 426 -8.30 7.75 -25.55
N GLN A 427 -8.59 8.61 -26.57
CA GLN A 427 -9.85 8.65 -27.33
C GLN A 427 -11.10 9.05 -26.53
N PHE A 428 -11.08 9.08 -25.19
CA PHE A 428 -12.18 9.53 -24.35
C PHE A 428 -11.70 10.33 -23.14
N GLN A 429 -12.61 11.10 -22.54
CA GLN A 429 -12.31 11.86 -21.32
C GLN A 429 -12.13 10.92 -20.14
N CYS A 430 -10.92 10.93 -19.59
CA CYS A 430 -10.54 10.16 -18.42
C CYS A 430 -10.99 10.85 -17.12
N TRP A 431 -11.48 10.04 -16.16
CA TRP A 431 -11.81 10.49 -14.81
C TRP A 431 -11.02 9.78 -13.72
N GLY A 432 -10.62 8.55 -13.94
CA GLY A 432 -9.84 7.73 -13.02
C GLY A 432 -8.66 7.07 -13.70
N ILE A 433 -7.51 7.14 -13.04
CA ILE A 433 -6.28 6.43 -13.42
C ILE A 433 -5.74 5.76 -12.18
N SER A 434 -5.37 4.50 -12.27
CA SER A 434 -4.74 3.79 -11.16
C SER A 434 -3.64 2.85 -11.67
N LEU A 435 -2.51 2.88 -11.02
CA LEU A 435 -1.39 1.97 -11.25
C LEU A 435 -1.65 0.65 -10.52
N ILE A 436 -1.40 -0.47 -11.18
CA ILE A 436 -1.32 -1.80 -10.61
C ILE A 436 0.15 -2.22 -10.72
N ASP A 437 0.91 -1.85 -9.70
CA ASP A 437 2.38 -1.89 -9.78
C ASP A 437 2.91 -3.32 -9.91
N ASP A 438 2.35 -4.26 -9.18
CA ASP A 438 2.72 -5.68 -9.23
C ASP A 438 2.62 -6.28 -10.63
N LYS A 439 1.71 -5.78 -11.45
CA LYS A 439 1.46 -6.26 -12.82
C LYS A 439 2.12 -5.39 -13.88
N GLY A 440 2.70 -4.25 -13.52
CA GLY A 440 3.33 -3.31 -14.44
C GLY A 440 2.36 -2.69 -15.44
N ILE A 441 1.12 -2.47 -15.03
CA ILE A 441 0.05 -1.88 -15.84
C ILE A 441 -0.61 -0.72 -15.10
N PHE A 442 -1.29 0.13 -15.84
CA PHE A 442 -2.23 1.09 -15.29
C PHE A 442 -3.58 1.03 -16.00
N LEU A 443 -4.63 1.31 -15.25
CA LEU A 443 -6.00 1.32 -15.74
C LEU A 443 -6.49 2.74 -15.91
N VAL A 444 -7.29 2.92 -16.95
CA VAL A 444 -7.92 4.20 -17.29
C VAL A 444 -9.42 3.99 -17.49
N GLY A 445 -10.21 4.80 -16.80
CA GLY A 445 -11.66 4.83 -16.95
C GLY A 445 -12.22 6.24 -17.03
N GLY A 446 -13.40 6.41 -17.58
CA GLY A 446 -14.00 7.73 -17.75
C GLY A 446 -15.42 7.71 -18.30
N ILE A 447 -15.72 8.66 -19.18
CA ILE A 447 -17.04 8.87 -19.77
C ILE A 447 -17.47 7.72 -20.70
N SER A 448 -16.53 7.07 -21.36
CA SER A 448 -16.82 5.96 -22.28
C SER A 448 -17.46 4.75 -21.62
N LYS A 449 -17.42 4.67 -20.29
CA LYS A 449 -17.87 3.51 -19.49
C LYS A 449 -16.98 2.28 -19.66
N ASP A 450 -15.90 2.40 -20.43
CA ASP A 450 -14.94 1.34 -20.72
C ASP A 450 -13.76 1.41 -19.76
N ILE A 451 -13.10 0.27 -19.57
CA ILE A 451 -11.79 0.20 -18.91
C ILE A 451 -10.74 -0.04 -19.99
N LYS A 452 -9.77 0.85 -20.08
CA LYS A 452 -8.55 0.61 -20.88
C LYS A 452 -7.39 0.26 -19.97
N ILE A 453 -6.65 -0.75 -20.37
CA ILE A 453 -5.49 -1.27 -19.65
C ILE A 453 -4.25 -1.02 -20.49
N TYR A 454 -3.29 -0.33 -19.88
CA TYR A 454 -2.04 0.05 -20.53
C TYR A 454 -0.86 -0.59 -19.82
N ARG A 455 0.18 -0.91 -20.55
CA ARG A 455 1.49 -1.24 -19.97
C ARG A 455 2.15 0.00 -19.40
N ASN A 456 2.85 -0.15 -18.29
CA ASN A 456 3.56 0.97 -17.66
C ASN A 456 4.96 1.21 -18.25
N ASP A 457 5.51 0.25 -18.98
CA ASP A 457 6.86 0.34 -19.57
C ASP A 457 6.89 1.06 -20.92
N ASN A 458 5.92 0.80 -21.81
CA ASN A 458 5.85 1.34 -23.17
C ASN A 458 4.56 2.11 -23.47
N TYR A 459 3.62 2.13 -22.50
CA TYR A 459 2.32 2.80 -22.58
C TYR A 459 1.39 2.27 -23.67
N GLU A 460 1.58 1.03 -24.09
CA GLU A 460 0.72 0.35 -25.07
C GLU A 460 -0.60 -0.08 -24.41
N CYS A 461 -1.73 0.17 -25.10
CA CYS A 461 -3.03 -0.35 -24.68
C CYS A 461 -3.12 -1.85 -25.01
N ILE A 462 -3.25 -2.67 -23.99
CA ILE A 462 -3.23 -4.14 -24.13
C ILE A 462 -4.61 -4.78 -24.00
N GLN A 463 -5.58 -4.08 -23.44
CA GLN A 463 -6.97 -4.56 -23.35
C GLN A 463 -7.93 -3.37 -23.24
N ILE A 464 -9.10 -3.53 -23.87
CA ILE A 464 -10.25 -2.65 -23.70
C ILE A 464 -11.40 -3.53 -23.24
N ILE A 465 -12.03 -3.17 -22.11
CA ILE A 465 -13.26 -3.78 -21.61
C ILE A 465 -14.39 -2.81 -21.91
N GLU A 466 -15.13 -3.08 -22.95
CA GLU A 466 -16.24 -2.25 -23.38
C GLU A 466 -17.43 -2.37 -22.41
N ASN A 467 -18.14 -1.25 -22.20
CA ASN A 467 -19.30 -1.19 -21.31
C ASN A 467 -19.07 -1.82 -19.92
N ALA A 468 -17.87 -1.66 -19.39
CA ALA A 468 -17.50 -2.18 -18.08
C ALA A 468 -18.44 -1.68 -16.97
N HIS A 469 -18.98 -0.47 -17.12
CA HIS A 469 -20.01 0.13 -16.26
C HIS A 469 -21.14 0.75 -17.08
N ASN A 470 -22.26 1.07 -16.40
CA ASN A 470 -23.40 1.72 -17.05
C ASN A 470 -23.30 3.26 -17.09
N ASN A 471 -22.31 3.84 -16.40
CA ASN A 471 -22.03 5.27 -16.36
C ASN A 471 -20.52 5.50 -16.13
N ASP A 472 -20.10 6.76 -16.01
CA ASP A 472 -18.70 7.18 -15.86
C ASP A 472 -17.96 6.38 -14.78
N ILE A 473 -16.83 5.83 -15.12
CA ILE A 473 -15.90 5.19 -14.17
C ILE A 473 -15.08 6.27 -13.48
N LYS A 474 -15.06 6.23 -12.15
CA LYS A 474 -14.41 7.25 -11.32
C LYS A 474 -13.00 6.87 -10.89
N GLY A 475 -12.73 5.58 -10.76
CA GLY A 475 -11.42 5.11 -10.36
C GLY A 475 -11.39 3.61 -10.13
N PHE A 476 -10.21 3.18 -9.71
CA PHE A 476 -9.87 1.80 -9.44
C PHE A 476 -9.02 1.72 -8.19
N ILE A 477 -9.07 0.60 -7.50
CA ILE A 477 -8.12 0.23 -6.46
C ILE A 477 -7.66 -1.20 -6.66
N GLU A 478 -6.43 -1.50 -6.33
CA GLU A 478 -5.95 -2.87 -6.20
C GLU A 478 -6.33 -3.41 -4.83
N LEU A 479 -6.85 -4.64 -4.80
CA LEU A 479 -7.20 -5.34 -3.58
C LEU A 479 -6.06 -6.24 -3.14
N LYS A 480 -6.12 -6.68 -1.89
CA LYS A 480 -5.06 -7.49 -1.26
C LYS A 480 -4.74 -8.80 -2.00
N ASP A 481 -5.74 -9.40 -2.61
CA ASP A 481 -5.61 -10.63 -3.41
C ASP A 481 -5.12 -10.40 -4.84
N GLY A 482 -4.81 -9.15 -5.21
CA GLY A 482 -4.39 -8.74 -6.54
C GLY A 482 -5.54 -8.58 -7.54
N SER A 483 -6.79 -8.74 -7.11
CA SER A 483 -7.96 -8.33 -7.89
C SER A 483 -8.11 -6.80 -7.89
N ILE A 484 -8.98 -6.29 -8.74
CA ILE A 484 -9.18 -4.85 -8.92
C ILE A 484 -10.64 -4.51 -8.62
N ALA A 485 -10.87 -3.49 -7.81
CA ALA A 485 -12.18 -2.91 -7.66
C ALA A 485 -12.29 -1.62 -8.51
N SER A 486 -13.29 -1.54 -9.38
CA SER A 486 -13.70 -0.32 -10.07
C SER A 486 -14.96 0.26 -9.46
N PHE A 487 -15.09 1.59 -9.47
CA PHE A 487 -16.27 2.27 -8.96
C PHE A 487 -16.76 3.37 -9.89
N SER A 488 -18.07 3.58 -9.89
CA SER A 488 -18.71 4.36 -10.94
C SER A 488 -19.84 5.28 -10.45
N LYS A 489 -20.19 6.24 -11.30
CA LYS A 489 -21.38 7.08 -11.19
C LYS A 489 -22.68 6.26 -11.34
N ASP A 490 -22.61 5.04 -11.86
CA ASP A 490 -23.72 4.10 -11.91
C ASP A 490 -24.11 3.50 -10.54
N LYS A 491 -23.36 3.90 -9.47
CA LYS A 491 -23.60 3.50 -8.08
C LYS A 491 -23.14 2.07 -7.78
N THR A 492 -22.34 1.48 -8.66
CA THR A 492 -21.83 0.11 -8.49
C THR A 492 -20.32 0.10 -8.18
N ILE A 493 -19.94 -0.90 -7.42
CA ILE A 493 -18.55 -1.38 -7.30
C ILE A 493 -18.52 -2.72 -8.03
N LYS A 494 -17.52 -2.93 -8.89
CA LYS A 494 -17.29 -4.18 -9.60
C LYS A 494 -15.89 -4.69 -9.32
N ILE A 495 -15.79 -5.99 -9.08
CA ILE A 495 -14.51 -6.68 -8.84
C ILE A 495 -14.08 -7.41 -10.09
N TRP A 496 -12.80 -7.29 -10.42
CA TRP A 496 -12.20 -7.84 -11.62
C TRP A 496 -10.99 -8.69 -11.24
N SER A 497 -10.81 -9.83 -11.89
CA SER A 497 -9.66 -10.71 -11.74
C SER A 497 -9.02 -10.99 -13.09
N PHE A 498 -7.70 -11.22 -13.07
CA PHE A 498 -6.91 -11.59 -14.26
C PHE A 498 -7.00 -13.07 -14.57
#